data_925768dc2115dae45f7e93bbfd4a030d
#
_entry.id   925768dc2115dae45f7e93bbfd4a030d
#
_cell.length_a   1.000
_cell.length_b   1.000
_cell.length_c   1.000
_cell.angle_alpha   90.00
_cell.angle_beta   90.00
_cell.angle_gamma   90.00
#
_symmetry.space_group_name_H-M   'P 1'
#
loop_
_entity.id
_entity.type
_entity.pdbx_description
1 polymer ?
#
loop_
_entity_poly.entity_id
_entity_poly.type
_entity_poly.pdbx_seq_one_letter_code
_entity_poly.pdbx_strand_id
1 'polypeptide(L)'
;LGVSFFLAIVLSLVGVILLAKSRLVAEGDVEITINGERTITAPVGEKLLATLAGANLFVPSACGGGGTCAQCRVKIFEGGGTLLPTEQAHINKREARSGCRLSCQVAVKNDMKIEVPEEVFGVKKWQCTVVSNENVATFIKNLVLRLPEGEEVNFRAGGYIQIDCPPHTVEYKNFDVQAEFREDWDKFDLWQYQSVVNEPVTRAYSMANYPDEKGLIIDGDQIIAALAILWRKK
;
A
#
# COMPACT_ATOMS: atom_id res chain seq x y z
N LEU A 1 33.20 -33.09 -19.07
CA LEU A 1 34.14 -32.03 -18.69
C LEU A 1 33.50 -30.66 -18.75
N GLY A 2 32.85 -30.22 -19.87
CA GLY A 2 32.25 -28.88 -20.01
C GLY A 2 31.11 -28.60 -19.06
N VAL A 3 30.20 -29.53 -18.86
CA VAL A 3 29.07 -29.39 -17.92
C VAL A 3 29.54 -29.29 -16.49
N SER A 4 30.53 -30.08 -16.07
CA SER A 4 31.09 -30.05 -14.70
C SER A 4 31.78 -28.73 -14.42
N PHE A 5 32.50 -28.20 -15.41
CA PHE A 5 33.16 -26.88 -15.28
C PHE A 5 32.14 -25.74 -15.19
N PHE A 6 31.11 -25.76 -16.03
CA PHE A 6 30.01 -24.78 -15.98
C PHE A 6 29.29 -24.81 -14.62
N LEU A 7 28.94 -26.01 -14.12
CA LEU A 7 28.31 -26.17 -12.81
C LEU A 7 29.18 -25.62 -11.68
N ALA A 8 30.49 -25.89 -11.72
CA ALA A 8 31.42 -25.38 -10.72
C ALA A 8 31.47 -23.84 -10.70
N ILE A 9 31.48 -23.19 -11.89
CA ILE A 9 31.43 -21.74 -11.99
C ILE A 9 30.12 -21.18 -11.42
N VAL A 10 28.98 -21.74 -11.79
CA VAL A 10 27.65 -21.29 -11.31
C VAL A 10 27.57 -21.43 -9.78
N LEU A 11 27.94 -22.58 -9.24
CA LEU A 11 27.93 -22.80 -7.79
C LEU A 11 28.89 -21.86 -7.04
N SER A 12 30.06 -21.59 -7.61
CA SER A 12 31.02 -20.61 -7.07
C SER A 12 30.43 -19.21 -7.04
N LEU A 13 29.78 -18.77 -8.13
CA LEU A 13 29.12 -17.45 -8.20
C LEU A 13 27.96 -17.36 -7.22
N VAL A 14 27.13 -18.38 -7.11
CA VAL A 14 26.05 -18.45 -6.11
C VAL A 14 26.64 -18.38 -4.70
N GLY A 15 27.71 -19.11 -4.41
CA GLY A 15 28.40 -19.08 -3.13
C GLY A 15 28.92 -17.69 -2.79
N VAL A 16 29.55 -17.00 -3.76
CA VAL A 16 30.02 -15.60 -3.59
C VAL A 16 28.85 -14.65 -3.31
N ILE A 17 27.75 -14.77 -4.05
CA ILE A 17 26.55 -13.93 -3.85
C ILE A 17 25.94 -14.17 -2.45
N LEU A 18 25.80 -15.43 -2.03
CA LEU A 18 25.26 -15.75 -0.73
C LEU A 18 26.17 -15.26 0.41
N LEU A 19 27.48 -15.42 0.24
CA LEU A 19 28.46 -14.90 1.20
C LEU A 19 28.46 -13.37 1.27
N ALA A 20 28.38 -12.71 0.11
CA ALA A 20 28.24 -11.26 0.06
C ALA A 20 26.94 -10.80 0.71
N LYS A 21 25.82 -11.47 0.43
CA LYS A 21 24.52 -11.19 1.05
C LYS A 21 24.60 -11.30 2.58
N SER A 22 25.15 -12.39 3.11
CA SER A 22 25.27 -12.61 4.56
C SER A 22 26.19 -11.61 5.27
N ARG A 23 27.11 -10.97 4.53
CA ARG A 23 28.03 -9.96 5.08
C ARG A 23 27.58 -8.52 4.90
N LEU A 24 26.80 -8.24 3.85
CA LEU A 24 26.44 -6.89 3.44
C LEU A 24 24.98 -6.52 3.78
N VAL A 25 24.10 -7.52 3.94
CA VAL A 25 22.73 -7.27 4.36
C VAL A 25 22.70 -7.26 5.88
N ALA A 26 22.38 -6.13 6.48
CA ALA A 26 22.16 -6.05 7.91
C ALA A 26 20.95 -6.93 8.28
N GLU A 27 21.12 -7.78 9.26
CA GLU A 27 20.06 -8.60 9.85
C GLU A 27 19.85 -8.14 11.29
N GLY A 28 18.61 -8.20 11.76
CA GLY A 28 18.26 -7.82 13.13
C GLY A 28 17.13 -6.81 13.17
N ASP A 29 16.84 -6.36 14.37
CA ASP A 29 15.83 -5.36 14.64
C ASP A 29 16.48 -4.02 14.94
N VAL A 30 15.79 -2.94 14.58
CA VAL A 30 16.18 -1.56 14.85
C VAL A 30 15.09 -0.85 15.62
N GLU A 31 15.48 0.17 16.37
CA GLU A 31 14.57 1.01 17.12
C GLU A 31 14.22 2.29 16.34
N ILE A 32 12.94 2.58 16.26
CA ILE A 32 12.43 3.81 15.63
C ILE A 32 11.71 4.63 16.69
N THR A 33 12.32 5.76 17.07
CA THR A 33 11.72 6.73 17.98
C THR A 33 10.86 7.71 17.19
N ILE A 34 9.59 7.80 17.55
CA ILE A 34 8.55 8.58 16.86
C ILE A 34 8.13 9.73 17.76
N ASN A 35 8.23 10.96 17.26
CA ASN A 35 7.90 12.22 17.94
C ASN A 35 8.56 12.37 19.33
N GLY A 36 9.66 11.64 19.59
CA GLY A 36 10.37 11.66 20.87
C GLY A 36 9.69 10.93 22.02
N GLU A 37 8.51 10.36 21.81
CA GLU A 37 7.68 9.77 22.87
C GLU A 37 7.46 8.26 22.70
N ARG A 38 7.32 7.79 21.48
CA ARG A 38 7.02 6.39 21.18
C ARG A 38 8.18 5.72 20.47
N THR A 39 8.61 4.57 20.98
CA THR A 39 9.59 3.72 20.30
C THR A 39 8.93 2.44 19.81
N ILE A 40 9.23 2.04 18.59
CA ILE A 40 8.83 0.77 17.98
C ILE A 40 10.07 0.02 17.54
N THR A 41 10.02 -1.31 17.59
CA THR A 41 11.06 -2.21 17.09
C THR A 41 10.60 -2.79 15.76
N ALA A 42 11.48 -2.80 14.78
CA ALA A 42 11.16 -3.26 13.43
C ALA A 42 12.33 -4.01 12.78
N PRO A 43 12.06 -5.02 11.96
CA PRO A 43 13.10 -5.73 11.23
C PRO A 43 13.76 -4.82 10.18
N VAL A 44 15.06 -5.00 10.01
CA VAL A 44 15.81 -4.30 8.96
C VAL A 44 15.37 -4.77 7.57
N GLY A 45 15.29 -3.82 6.64
CA GLY A 45 15.03 -4.10 5.20
C GLY A 45 13.68 -3.66 4.70
N GLU A 46 12.69 -3.49 5.56
CA GLU A 46 11.37 -2.99 5.17
C GLU A 46 11.38 -1.50 4.83
N LYS A 47 10.33 -1.06 4.15
CA LYS A 47 10.07 0.37 3.92
C LYS A 47 9.44 0.99 5.17
N LEU A 48 9.88 2.20 5.52
CA LEU A 48 9.38 2.89 6.71
C LEU A 48 7.85 3.04 6.71
N LEU A 49 7.23 3.24 5.54
CA LEU A 49 5.77 3.30 5.42
C LEU A 49 5.09 2.01 5.89
N ALA A 50 5.59 0.85 5.47
CA ALA A 50 5.06 -0.46 5.87
C ALA A 50 5.32 -0.73 7.36
N THR A 51 6.50 -0.42 7.83
CA THR A 51 6.88 -0.52 9.25
C THR A 51 5.95 0.29 10.16
N LEU A 52 5.67 1.55 9.78
CA LEU A 52 4.73 2.41 10.52
C LEU A 52 3.31 1.85 10.51
N ALA A 53 2.84 1.37 9.35
CA ALA A 53 1.54 0.73 9.23
C ALA A 53 1.42 -0.53 10.12
N GLY A 54 2.47 -1.34 10.20
CA GLY A 54 2.56 -2.49 11.13
C GLY A 54 2.45 -2.10 12.60
N ALA A 55 2.87 -0.88 12.95
CA ALA A 55 2.73 -0.30 14.29
C ALA A 55 1.41 0.47 14.50
N ASN A 56 0.42 0.34 13.61
CA ASN A 56 -0.85 1.06 13.58
C ASN A 56 -0.70 2.59 13.43
N LEU A 57 0.33 3.03 12.71
CA LEU A 57 0.55 4.43 12.34
C LEU A 57 0.39 4.55 10.82
N PHE A 58 -0.78 4.98 10.38
CA PHE A 58 -1.15 5.01 8.98
C PHE A 58 -0.83 6.35 8.34
N VAL A 59 0.38 6.47 7.79
CA VAL A 59 0.79 7.66 7.05
C VAL A 59 0.08 7.69 5.69
N PRO A 60 -0.53 8.83 5.29
CA PRO A 60 -1.24 8.94 4.03
C PRO A 60 -0.40 8.54 2.83
N SER A 61 -0.93 7.70 1.94
CA SER A 61 -0.22 7.26 0.73
C SER A 61 -1.20 6.87 -0.39
N ALA A 62 -1.68 7.84 -1.14
CA ALA A 62 -2.65 7.61 -2.22
C ALA A 62 -2.11 6.70 -3.35
N CYS A 63 -0.80 6.66 -3.57
CA CYS A 63 -0.18 5.78 -4.56
C CYS A 63 0.15 4.37 -4.03
N GLY A 64 -0.25 4.04 -2.79
CA GLY A 64 0.06 2.75 -2.16
C GLY A 64 1.56 2.48 -2.00
N GLY A 65 2.37 3.52 -1.79
CA GLY A 65 3.82 3.37 -1.61
C GLY A 65 4.66 3.49 -2.89
N GLY A 66 4.04 3.78 -4.04
CA GLY A 66 4.74 3.91 -5.33
C GLY A 66 5.64 5.13 -5.48
N GLY A 67 5.66 6.06 -4.53
CA GLY A 67 6.54 7.24 -4.53
C GLY A 67 6.06 8.38 -5.44
N THR A 68 4.83 8.34 -5.95
CA THR A 68 4.34 9.30 -6.97
C THR A 68 3.42 10.38 -6.42
N CYS A 69 2.70 10.13 -5.30
CA CYS A 69 1.74 11.10 -4.75
C CYS A 69 2.34 12.09 -3.74
N ALA A 70 3.54 11.82 -3.23
CA ALA A 70 4.23 12.63 -2.23
C ALA A 70 3.46 12.91 -0.92
N GLN A 71 2.45 12.12 -0.59
CA GLN A 71 1.64 12.32 0.62
C GLN A 71 2.27 11.70 1.87
N CYS A 72 3.08 10.66 1.73
CA CYS A 72 3.69 9.93 2.83
C CYS A 72 4.91 10.66 3.44
N ARG A 73 4.77 11.96 3.65
CA ARG A 73 5.83 12.83 4.18
C ARG A 73 6.01 12.63 5.67
N VAL A 74 7.24 12.43 6.07
CA VAL A 74 7.70 12.38 7.46
C VAL A 74 8.98 13.18 7.58
N LYS A 75 9.34 13.63 8.77
CA LYS A 75 10.69 14.17 9.01
C LYS A 75 11.54 13.09 9.65
N ILE A 76 12.77 12.92 9.16
CA ILE A 76 13.73 11.96 9.69
C ILE A 76 14.97 12.73 10.11
N PHE A 77 15.27 12.69 11.40
CA PHE A 77 16.42 13.37 11.98
C PHE A 77 17.66 12.48 12.00
N GLU A 78 17.45 11.17 12.22
CA GLU A 78 18.54 10.18 12.28
C GLU A 78 18.11 8.90 11.55
N GLY A 79 19.07 8.19 10.93
CA GLY A 79 18.86 6.87 10.35
C GLY A 79 18.25 6.83 8.93
N GLY A 80 17.82 7.96 8.37
CA GLY A 80 17.09 8.03 7.09
C GLY A 80 17.93 7.88 5.83
N GLY A 81 19.26 7.87 5.94
CA GLY A 81 20.17 7.83 4.79
C GLY A 81 20.06 9.07 3.89
N THR A 82 20.54 8.95 2.65
CA THR A 82 20.54 10.03 1.66
C THR A 82 19.21 10.14 0.93
N LEU A 83 18.85 11.36 0.49
CA LEU A 83 17.67 11.62 -0.34
C LEU A 83 17.79 10.89 -1.69
N LEU A 84 16.80 10.09 -2.02
CA LEU A 84 16.80 9.32 -3.26
C LEU A 84 16.38 10.17 -4.47
N PRO A 85 16.81 9.83 -5.69
CA PRO A 85 16.39 10.52 -6.91
C PRO A 85 14.86 10.54 -7.08
N THR A 86 14.17 9.49 -6.68
CA THR A 86 12.69 9.40 -6.71
C THR A 86 12.02 10.40 -5.78
N GLU A 87 12.67 10.80 -4.69
CA GLU A 87 12.15 11.79 -3.74
C GLU A 87 12.43 13.23 -4.22
N GLN A 88 13.50 13.45 -4.99
CA GLN A 88 13.92 14.78 -5.43
C GLN A 88 12.89 15.47 -6.34
N ALA A 89 12.03 14.70 -7.02
CA ALA A 89 10.92 15.23 -7.80
C ALA A 89 9.82 15.87 -6.94
N HIS A 90 9.74 15.50 -5.66
CA HIS A 90 8.65 15.86 -4.75
C HIS A 90 9.09 16.66 -3.52
N ILE A 91 10.37 16.60 -3.17
CA ILE A 91 10.95 17.24 -2.00
C ILE A 91 11.96 18.29 -2.46
N ASN A 92 11.70 19.54 -2.15
CA ASN A 92 12.60 20.62 -2.50
C ASN A 92 13.82 20.66 -1.54
N LYS A 93 14.83 21.45 -1.91
CA LYS A 93 16.09 21.52 -1.14
C LYS A 93 15.91 22.03 0.28
N ARG A 94 14.92 22.88 0.54
CA ARG A 94 14.61 23.41 1.89
C ARG A 94 13.99 22.33 2.76
N GLU A 95 13.02 21.59 2.21
CA GLU A 95 12.37 20.46 2.89
C GLU A 95 13.36 19.35 3.18
N ALA A 96 14.24 19.01 2.21
CA ALA A 96 15.29 18.02 2.41
C ALA A 96 16.23 18.39 3.56
N ARG A 97 16.59 19.68 3.69
CA ARG A 97 17.43 20.18 4.80
C ARG A 97 16.71 20.13 6.16
N SER A 98 15.40 20.20 6.20
CA SER A 98 14.61 20.02 7.42
C SER A 98 14.32 18.56 7.76
N GLY A 99 14.92 17.61 7.02
CA GLY A 99 14.75 16.18 7.25
C GLY A 99 13.52 15.56 6.59
N CYS A 100 12.78 16.32 5.76
CA CYS A 100 11.60 15.80 5.09
C CYS A 100 11.96 14.67 4.11
N ARG A 101 11.26 13.53 4.20
CA ARG A 101 11.43 12.35 3.38
C ARG A 101 10.08 11.73 3.03
N LEU A 102 10.05 10.90 2.00
CA LEU A 102 8.89 10.06 1.68
C LEU A 102 9.05 8.69 2.36
N SER A 103 8.24 8.38 3.37
CA SER A 103 8.37 7.15 4.14
C SER A 103 8.30 5.89 3.28
N CYS A 104 7.58 5.91 2.15
CA CYS A 104 7.53 4.81 1.20
C CYS A 104 8.84 4.58 0.43
N GLN A 105 9.75 5.56 0.40
CA GLN A 105 11.03 5.44 -0.30
C GLN A 105 12.18 5.10 0.68
N VAL A 106 12.02 5.40 1.95
CA VAL A 106 13.04 5.14 2.98
C VAL A 106 13.01 3.68 3.40
N ALA A 107 14.16 3.00 3.31
CA ALA A 107 14.35 1.67 3.86
C ALA A 107 14.85 1.79 5.31
N VAL A 108 14.27 1.02 6.19
CA VAL A 108 14.69 0.88 7.60
C VAL A 108 15.97 0.04 7.63
N LYS A 109 17.09 0.65 8.02
CA LYS A 109 18.40 -0.01 8.04
C LYS A 109 19.17 0.16 9.35
N ASN A 110 18.88 1.19 10.08
CA ASN A 110 19.52 1.55 11.36
C ASN A 110 18.43 2.12 12.27
N ASP A 111 18.79 2.34 13.51
CA ASP A 111 17.94 3.10 14.44
C ASP A 111 17.58 4.46 13.85
N MET A 112 16.35 4.88 14.08
CA MET A 112 15.81 6.08 13.48
C MET A 112 15.17 6.97 14.52
N LYS A 113 15.27 8.30 14.28
CA LYS A 113 14.45 9.31 14.98
C LYS A 113 13.62 10.05 13.95
N ILE A 114 12.31 9.95 14.08
CA ILE A 114 11.36 10.48 13.11
C ILE A 114 10.28 11.34 13.79
N GLU A 115 9.73 12.25 13.00
CA GLU A 115 8.52 13.00 13.35
C GLU A 115 7.45 12.68 12.29
N VAL A 116 6.31 12.21 12.74
CA VAL A 116 5.13 11.99 11.91
C VAL A 116 4.07 13.04 12.24
N PRO A 117 3.25 13.49 11.26
CA PRO A 117 2.16 14.42 11.51
C PRO A 117 1.19 13.90 12.58
N GLU A 118 0.64 14.80 13.40
CA GLU A 118 -0.29 14.40 14.48
C GLU A 118 -1.56 13.71 13.98
N GLU A 119 -2.01 14.07 12.78
CA GLU A 119 -3.17 13.45 12.14
C GLU A 119 -3.03 11.95 11.95
N VAL A 120 -1.80 11.43 11.85
CA VAL A 120 -1.50 9.99 11.71
C VAL A 120 -1.96 9.20 12.93
N PHE A 121 -1.94 9.78 14.11
CA PHE A 121 -2.37 9.11 15.35
C PHE A 121 -3.88 8.98 15.50
N GLY A 122 -4.65 9.74 14.73
CA GLY A 122 -6.12 9.70 14.70
C GLY A 122 -6.70 8.75 13.66
N VAL A 123 -5.88 8.15 12.81
CA VAL A 123 -6.36 7.25 11.74
C VAL A 123 -6.75 5.90 12.33
N LYS A 124 -7.97 5.47 12.04
CA LYS A 124 -8.49 4.16 12.42
C LYS A 124 -8.58 3.24 11.21
N LYS A 125 -8.43 1.95 11.45
CA LYS A 125 -8.68 0.89 10.47
C LYS A 125 -9.91 0.10 10.89
N TRP A 126 -10.86 -0.06 9.96
CA TRP A 126 -12.09 -0.81 10.19
C TRP A 126 -12.16 -2.03 9.28
N GLN A 127 -12.80 -3.08 9.79
CA GLN A 127 -13.32 -4.16 8.96
C GLN A 127 -14.76 -3.82 8.58
N CYS A 128 -14.95 -3.40 7.33
CA CYS A 128 -16.26 -3.01 6.81
C CYS A 128 -16.97 -4.21 6.17
N THR A 129 -18.30 -4.15 6.16
CA THR A 129 -19.12 -5.11 5.42
C THR A 129 -19.48 -4.53 4.05
N VAL A 130 -19.23 -5.26 2.97
CA VAL A 130 -19.67 -4.87 1.64
C VAL A 130 -21.20 -4.97 1.57
N VAL A 131 -21.87 -3.85 1.30
CA VAL A 131 -23.33 -3.78 1.11
C VAL A 131 -23.68 -4.05 -0.34
N SER A 132 -22.99 -3.39 -1.27
CA SER A 132 -23.12 -3.59 -2.71
C SER A 132 -21.80 -3.31 -3.42
N ASN A 133 -21.65 -3.86 -4.62
CA ASN A 133 -20.53 -3.65 -5.52
C ASN A 133 -21.01 -3.83 -6.94
N GLU A 134 -21.73 -2.84 -7.46
CA GLU A 134 -22.45 -2.90 -8.73
C GLU A 134 -21.73 -2.06 -9.78
N ASN A 135 -21.82 -2.48 -11.05
CA ASN A 135 -21.32 -1.66 -12.14
C ASN A 135 -22.21 -0.42 -12.33
N VAL A 136 -21.58 0.73 -12.45
CA VAL A 136 -22.22 1.99 -12.89
C VAL A 136 -21.74 2.40 -14.28
N ALA A 137 -20.68 1.75 -14.75
CA ALA A 137 -20.21 1.79 -16.13
C ALA A 137 -19.46 0.49 -16.41
N THR A 138 -19.09 0.23 -17.66
CA THR A 138 -18.43 -1.03 -18.11
C THR A 138 -17.28 -1.46 -17.21
N PHE A 139 -16.45 -0.51 -16.75
CA PHE A 139 -15.25 -0.76 -15.93
C PHE A 139 -15.26 0.00 -14.60
N ILE A 140 -16.39 0.57 -14.21
CA ILE A 140 -16.51 1.34 -12.96
C ILE A 140 -17.57 0.66 -12.09
N LYS A 141 -17.20 0.39 -10.85
CA LYS A 141 -18.10 -0.16 -9.84
C LYS A 141 -18.38 0.87 -8.75
N ASN A 142 -19.61 0.88 -8.28
CA ASN A 142 -19.99 1.58 -7.06
C ASN A 142 -19.90 0.61 -5.90
N LEU A 143 -18.92 0.82 -5.04
CA LEU A 143 -18.70 0.02 -3.83
C LEU A 143 -19.33 0.72 -2.64
N VAL A 144 -20.25 0.06 -1.98
CA VAL A 144 -20.87 0.55 -0.76
C VAL A 144 -20.41 -0.31 0.41
N LEU A 145 -19.75 0.30 1.38
CA LEU A 145 -19.24 -0.32 2.59
C LEU A 145 -20.02 0.18 3.80
N ARG A 146 -20.38 -0.75 4.68
CA ARG A 146 -20.96 -0.44 6.00
C ARG A 146 -19.88 -0.51 7.06
N LEU A 147 -19.77 0.54 7.84
CA LEU A 147 -18.91 0.59 9.02
C LEU A 147 -19.42 -0.35 10.12
N PRO A 148 -18.56 -0.79 11.06
CA PRO A 148 -18.98 -1.45 12.27
C PRO A 148 -19.99 -0.60 13.05
N GLU A 149 -20.86 -1.26 13.83
CA GLU A 149 -21.89 -0.60 14.62
C GLU A 149 -21.28 0.41 15.60
N GLY A 150 -21.82 1.62 15.61
CA GLY A 150 -21.34 2.73 16.46
C GLY A 150 -20.12 3.47 15.94
N GLU A 151 -19.54 3.07 14.79
CA GLU A 151 -18.41 3.79 14.17
C GLU A 151 -18.91 4.78 13.11
N GLU A 152 -18.25 5.94 13.07
CA GLU A 152 -18.50 6.99 12.06
C GLU A 152 -17.18 7.50 11.51
N VAL A 153 -17.19 7.86 10.24
CA VAL A 153 -16.08 8.56 9.56
C VAL A 153 -16.47 10.03 9.41
N ASN A 154 -15.74 10.89 10.08
CA ASN A 154 -15.85 12.32 9.89
C ASN A 154 -14.86 12.75 8.82
N PHE A 155 -15.35 13.15 7.67
CA PHE A 155 -14.51 13.58 6.56
C PHE A 155 -15.06 14.87 5.92
N ARG A 156 -14.23 15.50 5.10
CA ARG A 156 -14.64 16.63 4.26
C ARG A 156 -14.83 16.14 2.82
N ALA A 157 -15.67 16.80 2.06
CA ALA A 157 -15.83 16.52 0.64
C ALA A 157 -14.47 16.51 -0.07
N GLY A 158 -14.23 15.50 -0.91
CA GLY A 158 -12.93 15.22 -1.53
C GLY A 158 -11.99 14.38 -0.66
N GLY A 159 -12.45 13.90 0.51
CA GLY A 159 -11.73 12.92 1.31
C GLY A 159 -11.59 11.58 0.58
N TYR A 160 -10.58 10.81 0.96
CA TYR A 160 -10.36 9.47 0.42
C TYR A 160 -10.14 8.46 1.55
N ILE A 161 -10.39 7.21 1.27
CA ILE A 161 -10.07 6.08 2.12
C ILE A 161 -8.94 5.25 1.51
N GLN A 162 -8.24 4.51 2.34
CA GLN A 162 -7.32 3.48 1.88
C GLN A 162 -7.93 2.11 2.13
N ILE A 163 -7.97 1.29 1.08
CA ILE A 163 -8.51 -0.07 1.14
C ILE A 163 -7.35 -1.04 0.98
N ASP A 164 -7.25 -1.97 1.94
CA ASP A 164 -6.28 -3.05 1.87
C ASP A 164 -6.90 -4.25 1.15
N CYS A 165 -6.21 -4.71 0.12
CA CYS A 165 -6.54 -5.92 -0.60
C CYS A 165 -5.52 -7.00 -0.22
N PRO A 166 -5.96 -8.12 0.37
CA PRO A 166 -5.07 -9.22 0.70
C PRO A 166 -4.54 -9.94 -0.55
N PRO A 167 -3.50 -10.78 -0.42
CA PRO A 167 -3.07 -11.65 -1.49
C PRO A 167 -4.21 -12.50 -2.03
N HIS A 168 -4.32 -12.60 -3.36
CA HIS A 168 -5.41 -13.35 -3.98
C HIS A 168 -5.06 -13.81 -5.38
N THR A 169 -5.82 -14.80 -5.83
CA THR A 169 -5.86 -15.24 -7.21
C THR A 169 -7.32 -15.36 -7.65
N VAL A 170 -7.73 -14.55 -8.63
CA VAL A 170 -9.11 -14.52 -9.11
C VAL A 170 -9.16 -14.48 -10.62
N GLU A 171 -9.94 -15.36 -11.20
CA GLU A 171 -10.22 -15.39 -12.62
C GLU A 171 -11.35 -14.43 -12.97
N TYR A 172 -11.20 -13.62 -14.02
CA TYR A 172 -12.17 -12.62 -14.43
C TYR A 172 -13.52 -13.21 -14.84
N LYS A 173 -13.55 -14.47 -15.31
CA LYS A 173 -14.79 -15.19 -15.58
C LYS A 173 -15.72 -15.34 -14.37
N ASN A 174 -15.17 -15.17 -13.15
CA ASN A 174 -15.91 -15.26 -11.89
C ASN A 174 -16.44 -13.89 -11.41
N PHE A 175 -16.18 -12.80 -12.16
CA PHE A 175 -16.68 -11.49 -11.80
C PHE A 175 -18.16 -11.36 -12.08
N ASP A 176 -18.86 -10.76 -11.12
CA ASP A 176 -20.25 -10.38 -11.31
C ASP A 176 -20.29 -9.02 -12.06
N VAL A 177 -20.61 -9.12 -13.35
CA VAL A 177 -20.77 -7.97 -14.24
C VAL A 177 -22.22 -7.94 -14.70
N GLN A 178 -22.90 -6.81 -14.51
CA GLN A 178 -24.29 -6.64 -14.92
C GLN A 178 -24.45 -6.84 -16.44
N ALA A 179 -25.60 -7.39 -16.84
CA ALA A 179 -25.85 -7.84 -18.21
C ALA A 179 -25.63 -6.70 -19.24
N GLU A 180 -25.96 -5.47 -18.90
CA GLU A 180 -25.82 -4.30 -19.76
C GLU A 180 -24.37 -3.95 -20.10
N PHE A 181 -23.41 -4.38 -19.28
CA PHE A 181 -21.98 -4.10 -19.46
C PHE A 181 -21.19 -5.29 -20.02
N ARG A 182 -21.83 -6.46 -20.20
CA ARG A 182 -21.13 -7.69 -20.62
C ARG A 182 -20.67 -7.65 -22.06
N GLU A 183 -21.37 -6.95 -22.94
CA GLU A 183 -21.01 -6.83 -24.36
C GLU A 183 -19.59 -6.31 -24.56
N ASP A 184 -19.16 -5.31 -23.77
CA ASP A 184 -17.80 -4.79 -23.83
C ASP A 184 -16.78 -5.80 -23.29
N TRP A 185 -17.13 -6.55 -22.25
CA TRP A 185 -16.27 -7.60 -21.69
C TRP A 185 -16.05 -8.73 -22.67
N ASP A 186 -17.10 -9.11 -23.40
CA ASP A 186 -17.03 -10.12 -24.47
C ASP A 186 -16.20 -9.59 -25.65
N LYS A 187 -16.44 -8.35 -26.08
CA LYS A 187 -15.74 -7.69 -27.18
C LYS A 187 -14.23 -7.62 -26.97
N PHE A 188 -13.80 -7.36 -25.75
CA PHE A 188 -12.38 -7.29 -25.40
C PHE A 188 -11.83 -8.62 -24.88
N ASP A 189 -12.61 -9.67 -24.84
CA ASP A 189 -12.25 -11.03 -24.35
C ASP A 189 -11.61 -10.97 -22.94
N LEU A 190 -12.23 -10.20 -22.04
CA LEU A 190 -11.66 -9.96 -20.71
C LEU A 190 -11.79 -11.17 -19.77
N TRP A 191 -12.70 -12.07 -20.05
CA TRP A 191 -12.97 -13.27 -19.24
C TRP A 191 -11.79 -14.23 -19.14
N GLN A 192 -10.86 -14.17 -20.10
CA GLN A 192 -9.65 -15.00 -20.12
C GLN A 192 -8.59 -14.60 -19.09
N TYR A 193 -8.68 -13.40 -18.54
CA TYR A 193 -7.66 -12.87 -17.64
C TYR A 193 -7.82 -13.38 -16.20
N GLN A 194 -6.74 -13.24 -15.46
CA GLN A 194 -6.63 -13.60 -14.06
C GLN A 194 -5.90 -12.48 -13.32
N SER A 195 -6.42 -12.11 -12.15
CA SER A 195 -5.71 -11.24 -11.21
C SER A 195 -4.95 -12.10 -10.22
N VAL A 196 -3.63 -11.91 -10.17
CA VAL A 196 -2.74 -12.58 -9.22
C VAL A 196 -2.02 -11.51 -8.43
N VAL A 197 -2.26 -11.48 -7.13
CA VAL A 197 -1.63 -10.56 -6.18
C VAL A 197 -1.02 -11.39 -5.06
N ASN A 198 0.30 -11.38 -4.97
CA ASN A 198 1.06 -12.24 -4.05
C ASN A 198 1.32 -11.58 -2.69
N GLU A 199 1.22 -10.24 -2.63
CA GLU A 199 1.47 -9.47 -1.43
C GLU A 199 0.27 -8.53 -1.17
N PRO A 200 -0.01 -8.15 0.09
CA PRO A 200 -1.08 -7.19 0.37
C PRO A 200 -0.86 -5.87 -0.38
N VAL A 201 -1.90 -5.35 -0.99
CA VAL A 201 -1.86 -4.09 -1.74
C VAL A 201 -2.86 -3.11 -1.15
N THR A 202 -2.39 -1.91 -0.81
CA THR A 202 -3.24 -0.80 -0.36
C THR A 202 -3.44 0.18 -1.50
N ARG A 203 -4.68 0.62 -1.71
CA ARG A 203 -5.04 1.65 -2.69
C ARG A 203 -5.92 2.70 -2.05
N ALA A 204 -5.78 3.94 -2.51
CA ALA A 204 -6.63 5.05 -2.09
C ALA A 204 -7.80 5.22 -3.07
N TYR A 205 -8.95 5.46 -2.52
CA TYR A 205 -10.21 5.66 -3.25
C TYR A 205 -10.93 6.89 -2.73
N SER A 206 -11.39 7.75 -3.64
CA SER A 206 -12.13 8.95 -3.26
C SER A 206 -13.54 8.59 -2.82
N MET A 207 -13.98 9.11 -1.69
CA MET A 207 -15.34 8.89 -1.22
C MET A 207 -16.33 9.67 -2.08
N ALA A 208 -17.35 8.98 -2.58
CA ALA A 208 -18.40 9.54 -3.41
C ALA A 208 -19.63 10.02 -2.61
N ASN A 209 -19.77 9.56 -1.37
CA ASN A 209 -20.83 10.02 -0.47
C ASN A 209 -20.55 11.42 0.09
N TYR A 210 -21.60 12.11 0.53
CA TYR A 210 -21.43 13.38 1.22
C TYR A 210 -21.27 13.18 2.74
N PRO A 211 -20.64 14.14 3.45
CA PRO A 211 -20.25 13.94 4.87
C PRO A 211 -21.38 13.64 5.85
N ASP A 212 -22.63 13.98 5.51
CA ASP A 212 -23.79 13.72 6.38
C ASP A 212 -24.38 12.32 6.22
N GLU A 213 -23.94 11.54 5.24
CA GLU A 213 -24.27 10.11 5.11
C GLU A 213 -23.46 9.30 6.11
N LYS A 214 -24.10 8.97 7.23
CA LYS A 214 -23.45 8.29 8.37
C LYS A 214 -23.48 6.76 8.23
N GLY A 215 -22.44 6.11 8.75
CA GLY A 215 -22.34 4.65 8.82
C GLY A 215 -22.06 3.93 7.51
N LEU A 216 -22.02 4.64 6.40
CA LEU A 216 -21.71 4.10 5.07
C LEU A 216 -20.52 4.87 4.45
N ILE A 217 -19.75 4.15 3.65
CA ILE A 217 -18.73 4.70 2.77
C ILE A 217 -19.09 4.27 1.36
N ILE A 218 -19.23 5.23 0.46
CA ILE A 218 -19.55 5.00 -0.96
C ILE A 218 -18.33 5.41 -1.77
N ASP A 219 -17.87 4.52 -2.61
CA ASP A 219 -16.73 4.74 -3.50
C ASP A 219 -17.18 4.55 -4.95
N GLY A 220 -16.97 5.56 -5.78
CA GLY A 220 -17.36 5.58 -7.19
C GLY A 220 -16.19 5.47 -8.16
N ASP A 221 -15.01 5.09 -7.71
CA ASP A 221 -13.81 5.01 -8.55
C ASP A 221 -13.65 3.68 -9.30
N GLN A 222 -12.71 3.65 -10.23
CA GLN A 222 -12.38 2.50 -11.08
C GLN A 222 -11.88 1.30 -10.27
N ILE A 223 -12.79 0.55 -9.66
CA ILE A 223 -12.46 -0.67 -8.89
C ILE A 223 -12.56 -1.88 -9.81
N ILE A 224 -11.71 -1.94 -10.81
CA ILE A 224 -11.79 -3.00 -11.82
C ILE A 224 -11.33 -4.37 -11.31
N ALA A 225 -10.45 -4.47 -10.36
CA ALA A 225 -9.88 -5.76 -10.02
C ALA A 225 -9.84 -6.11 -8.53
N ALA A 226 -9.47 -5.18 -7.66
CA ALA A 226 -9.09 -5.56 -6.30
C ALA A 226 -10.25 -5.94 -5.38
N LEU A 227 -11.42 -5.33 -5.54
CA LEU A 227 -12.57 -5.51 -4.62
C LEU A 227 -13.71 -6.36 -5.16
N ALA A 228 -13.82 -6.54 -6.49
CA ALA A 228 -14.67 -7.58 -7.07
C ALA A 228 -14.32 -8.99 -6.53
N ILE A 229 -13.16 -9.12 -5.96
CA ILE A 229 -12.49 -10.34 -5.55
C ILE A 229 -12.89 -10.82 -4.17
N LEU A 230 -13.15 -9.93 -3.24
CA LEU A 230 -13.44 -10.31 -1.85
C LEU A 230 -14.92 -10.60 -1.59
N TRP A 231 -15.80 -10.29 -2.54
CA TRP A 231 -17.22 -10.50 -2.40
C TRP A 231 -17.69 -11.77 -3.09
N ARG A 232 -17.54 -12.90 -2.43
CA ARG A 232 -18.40 -14.08 -2.66
C ARG A 232 -19.67 -13.86 -1.84
N LYS A 233 -20.84 -13.76 -2.51
CA LYS A 233 -22.12 -14.03 -1.84
C LYS A 233 -21.98 -15.34 -1.06
N LYS A 234 -22.13 -15.25 0.27
CA LYS A 234 -22.47 -16.42 1.07
C LYS A 234 -23.92 -16.76 0.83
#